data_0d7b3d382c28f1f569816a45d6e09d66
#
_entry.id   0d7b3d382c28f1f569816a45d6e09d66
#
_cell.length_a   1.000
_cell.length_b   1.000
_cell.length_c   1.000
_cell.angle_alpha   90.00
_cell.angle_beta   90.00
_cell.angle_gamma   90.00
#
_symmetry.space_group_name_H-M   'P 1'
#
loop_
_entity.id
_entity.type
_entity.pdbx_description
1 polymer ?
#
loop_
_entity_poly.entity_id
_entity_poly.type
_entity_poly.pdbx_seq_one_letter_code
_entity_poly.pdbx_strand_id
1 'polypeptide(L)'
;VVNRLRLNDKTVREQIPEEDRAYQVFDTEIRGLSIRVMPSGERSFVMDYRFAGRQRRMAIGRWPEWSVTAARERARDLRRLIDEGTDPMEERDTLREAPRFNDMIERYLIEHATTLTPLSASDHKSFLTKLVAPHWGNKLVTEITPYDVTKLLNLIAEGRARPSKMKPNNRARKLQGRKPTPVRANRVGEVLRKMFNLAIQWGWRTNNPAAGFKKRVETARERFLSHEEIGRLAEVLDSAEDQRAASIIRICMLTGSRVGEVRQAQFEQFNLELGIWSKPAATTKQRKIHRVPISADVAAIVRQRALVVPKGNPWLFPGDVPGQPVKEIRR
;
A
#
# COMPACT_ATOMS: atom_id res chain seq x y z
N VAL A 1 21.94 7.62 -49.69
CA VAL A 1 20.55 7.41 -49.22
C VAL A 1 19.74 8.67 -49.46
N VAL A 2 18.67 8.59 -50.24
CA VAL A 2 17.78 9.73 -50.51
C VAL A 2 17.00 10.02 -49.24
N ASN A 3 17.39 11.00 -48.43
CA ASN A 3 16.73 11.33 -47.18
C ASN A 3 15.38 12.07 -47.36
N ARG A 4 14.99 12.43 -48.57
CA ARG A 4 13.74 13.11 -48.92
C ARG A 4 13.19 12.63 -50.27
N LEU A 5 11.87 12.34 -50.29
CA LEU A 5 11.16 11.86 -51.46
C LEU A 5 9.72 12.36 -51.43
N ARG A 6 9.12 12.60 -52.61
CA ARG A 6 7.65 12.78 -52.66
C ARG A 6 7.01 11.45 -52.41
N LEU A 7 6.53 11.24 -51.20
CA LEU A 7 5.91 9.96 -50.79
C LEU A 7 4.57 9.74 -51.55
N ASN A 8 4.38 8.57 -52.08
CA ASN A 8 3.09 8.00 -52.47
C ASN A 8 3.15 6.48 -52.28
N ASP A 9 2.02 5.80 -52.30
CA ASP A 9 2.00 4.38 -51.97
C ASP A 9 2.83 3.52 -52.92
N LYS A 10 3.01 3.97 -54.18
CA LYS A 10 3.88 3.33 -55.17
C LYS A 10 5.36 3.52 -54.78
N THR A 11 5.78 4.75 -54.47
CA THR A 11 7.17 5.02 -54.07
C THR A 11 7.55 4.35 -52.76
N VAL A 12 6.61 4.25 -51.82
CA VAL A 12 6.81 3.53 -50.54
C VAL A 12 7.05 2.04 -50.77
N ARG A 13 6.34 1.46 -51.75
CA ARG A 13 6.48 0.05 -52.10
C ARG A 13 7.76 -0.25 -52.89
N GLU A 14 8.06 0.58 -53.90
CA GLU A 14 9.03 0.24 -54.93
C GLU A 14 10.41 0.92 -54.73
N GLN A 15 10.47 2.08 -54.07
CA GLN A 15 11.66 2.92 -53.98
C GLN A 15 12.25 3.05 -52.60
N ILE A 16 11.59 2.49 -51.58
CA ILE A 16 12.06 2.52 -50.19
C ILE A 16 12.43 1.10 -49.78
N PRO A 17 13.72 0.68 -49.94
CA PRO A 17 14.17 -0.66 -49.63
C PRO A 17 14.26 -0.90 -48.13
N GLU A 18 14.38 -2.16 -47.74
CA GLU A 18 14.77 -2.58 -46.41
C GLU A 18 16.30 -2.45 -46.28
N GLU A 19 16.77 -1.99 -45.14
CA GLU A 19 18.21 -1.89 -44.81
C GLU A 19 18.48 -2.56 -43.47
N ASP A 20 19.73 -2.94 -43.22
CA ASP A 20 20.17 -3.60 -41.97
C ASP A 20 19.98 -2.72 -40.71
N ARG A 21 19.72 -1.45 -40.90
CA ARG A 21 19.45 -0.49 -39.82
C ARG A 21 18.21 0.34 -40.09
N ALA A 22 17.53 0.73 -39.01
CA ALA A 22 16.38 1.61 -39.12
C ALA A 22 16.77 2.99 -39.71
N TYR A 23 16.00 3.47 -40.67
CA TYR A 23 16.20 4.78 -41.29
C TYR A 23 14.89 5.50 -41.57
N GLN A 24 14.95 6.75 -42.01
CA GLN A 24 13.78 7.58 -42.32
C GLN A 24 13.91 8.24 -43.67
N VAL A 25 12.79 8.30 -44.40
CA VAL A 25 12.65 9.07 -45.61
C VAL A 25 11.61 10.15 -45.39
N PHE A 26 12.00 11.42 -45.51
CA PHE A 26 11.12 12.55 -45.28
C PHE A 26 10.28 12.87 -46.51
N ASP A 27 9.02 13.23 -46.29
CA ASP A 27 8.14 13.71 -47.35
C ASP A 27 8.55 15.12 -47.83
N THR A 28 8.50 15.36 -49.13
CA THR A 28 8.77 16.68 -49.69
C THR A 28 7.60 17.66 -49.61
N GLU A 29 6.35 17.15 -49.46
CA GLU A 29 5.13 17.97 -49.38
C GLU A 29 4.80 18.45 -48.00
N ILE A 30 5.00 17.60 -46.99
CA ILE A 30 4.65 17.95 -45.59
C ILE A 30 5.90 17.96 -44.75
N ARG A 31 6.29 19.17 -44.29
CA ARG A 31 7.45 19.35 -43.41
C ARG A 31 7.30 18.57 -42.10
N GLY A 32 8.25 17.68 -41.80
CA GLY A 32 8.30 16.87 -40.61
C GLY A 32 7.63 15.49 -40.77
N LEU A 33 6.81 15.28 -41.80
CA LEU A 33 6.30 13.94 -42.10
C LEU A 33 7.43 13.11 -42.71
N SER A 34 7.57 11.88 -42.25
CA SER A 34 8.49 10.89 -42.79
C SER A 34 7.93 9.48 -42.66
N ILE A 35 8.47 8.56 -43.43
CA ILE A 35 8.28 7.14 -43.22
C ILE A 35 9.55 6.56 -42.62
N ARG A 36 9.39 5.85 -41.51
CA ARG A 36 10.44 5.09 -40.82
C ARG A 36 10.38 3.65 -41.26
N VAL A 37 11.51 3.12 -41.68
CA VAL A 37 11.69 1.72 -42.09
C VAL A 37 12.55 1.03 -41.05
N MET A 38 12.10 -0.11 -40.57
CA MET A 38 12.82 -0.98 -39.63
C MET A 38 13.55 -2.08 -40.40
N PRO A 39 14.61 -2.68 -39.84
CA PRO A 39 15.29 -3.82 -40.48
C PRO A 39 14.37 -5.04 -40.72
N SER A 40 13.27 -5.11 -39.98
CA SER A 40 12.23 -6.15 -40.18
C SER A 40 11.32 -5.91 -41.38
N GLY A 41 11.55 -4.83 -42.16
CA GLY A 41 10.67 -4.41 -43.27
C GLY A 41 9.45 -3.62 -42.80
N GLU A 42 9.19 -3.48 -41.51
CA GLU A 42 8.07 -2.69 -40.98
C GLU A 42 8.24 -1.21 -41.33
N ARG A 43 7.19 -0.60 -41.89
CA ARG A 43 7.18 0.82 -42.29
C ARG A 43 6.11 1.55 -41.50
N SER A 44 6.48 2.72 -40.92
CA SER A 44 5.55 3.53 -40.14
C SER A 44 5.71 5.01 -40.46
N PHE A 45 4.58 5.72 -40.58
CA PHE A 45 4.56 7.17 -40.71
C PHE A 45 4.80 7.82 -39.36
N VAL A 46 5.68 8.81 -39.35
CA VAL A 46 6.03 9.59 -38.17
C VAL A 46 6.05 11.07 -38.49
N MET A 47 5.68 11.89 -37.51
CA MET A 47 5.74 13.35 -37.58
C MET A 47 6.80 13.84 -36.62
N ASP A 48 7.87 14.44 -37.15
CA ASP A 48 8.91 15.15 -36.41
C ASP A 48 8.54 16.63 -36.33
N TYR A 49 8.48 17.18 -35.15
CA TYR A 49 8.13 18.58 -34.91
C TYR A 49 8.89 19.16 -33.73
N ARG A 50 8.87 20.47 -33.59
CA ARG A 50 9.46 21.19 -32.45
C ARG A 50 8.36 21.94 -31.72
N PHE A 51 8.27 21.74 -30.39
CA PHE A 51 7.34 22.44 -29.53
C PHE A 51 8.06 22.95 -28.28
N ALA A 52 7.83 24.19 -27.89
CA ALA A 52 8.50 24.84 -26.75
C ALA A 52 10.02 24.57 -26.69
N GLY A 53 10.70 24.65 -27.84
CA GLY A 53 12.15 24.43 -27.94
C GLY A 53 12.62 22.97 -27.96
N ARG A 54 11.74 22.01 -27.71
CA ARG A 54 12.05 20.57 -27.69
C ARG A 54 11.69 19.89 -29.00
N GLN A 55 12.59 19.03 -29.49
CA GLN A 55 12.27 18.16 -30.64
C GLN A 55 11.44 16.98 -30.17
N ARG A 56 10.35 16.73 -30.88
CA ARG A 56 9.41 15.65 -30.59
C ARG A 56 9.13 14.83 -31.84
N ARG A 57 8.75 13.57 -31.62
CA ARG A 57 8.39 12.62 -32.67
C ARG A 57 7.13 11.88 -32.30
N MET A 58 6.12 11.93 -33.17
CA MET A 58 4.86 11.27 -32.99
C MET A 58 4.63 10.23 -34.11
N ALA A 59 4.29 8.99 -33.75
CA ALA A 59 3.87 7.99 -34.72
C ALA A 59 2.44 8.29 -35.17
N ILE A 60 2.21 8.27 -36.49
CA ILE A 60 0.89 8.44 -37.11
C ILE A 60 0.22 7.07 -37.31
N GLY A 61 0.92 6.12 -37.94
CA GLY A 61 0.40 4.80 -38.17
C GLY A 61 1.31 3.95 -39.06
N ARG A 62 0.97 2.68 -39.22
CA ARG A 62 1.76 1.73 -40.00
C ARG A 62 1.28 1.72 -41.46
N TRP A 63 2.22 1.58 -42.37
CA TRP A 63 1.91 1.25 -43.78
C TRP A 63 1.84 -0.28 -43.88
N PRO A 64 0.89 -0.87 -44.64
CA PRO A 64 -0.10 -0.23 -45.54
C PRO A 64 -1.45 0.14 -44.92
N GLU A 65 -1.70 -0.13 -43.62
CA GLU A 65 -2.97 0.21 -42.96
C GLU A 65 -3.28 1.72 -43.07
N TRP A 66 -2.26 2.55 -43.05
CA TRP A 66 -2.31 3.97 -43.35
C TRP A 66 -1.76 4.22 -44.75
N SER A 67 -2.55 4.83 -45.64
CA SER A 67 -2.05 5.31 -46.93
C SER A 67 -1.23 6.59 -46.74
N VAL A 68 -0.40 6.91 -47.71
CA VAL A 68 0.37 8.17 -47.71
C VAL A 68 -0.56 9.39 -47.65
N THR A 69 -1.70 9.35 -48.35
CA THR A 69 -2.70 10.43 -48.31
C THR A 69 -3.28 10.63 -46.93
N ALA A 70 -3.72 9.57 -46.25
CA ALA A 70 -4.24 9.64 -44.92
C ALA A 70 -3.18 10.14 -43.91
N ALA A 71 -1.91 9.70 -44.06
CA ALA A 71 -0.82 10.15 -43.24
C ALA A 71 -0.53 11.65 -43.41
N ARG A 72 -0.64 12.17 -44.64
CA ARG A 72 -0.51 13.61 -44.90
C ARG A 72 -1.64 14.43 -44.31
N GLU A 73 -2.87 13.99 -44.42
CA GLU A 73 -4.03 14.64 -43.81
C GLU A 73 -3.82 14.76 -42.29
N ARG A 74 -3.47 13.62 -41.64
CA ARG A 74 -3.19 13.61 -40.23
C ARG A 74 -2.02 14.51 -39.84
N ALA A 75 -0.97 14.52 -40.65
CA ALA A 75 0.19 15.40 -40.40
C ALA A 75 -0.16 16.89 -40.53
N ARG A 76 -1.09 17.27 -41.43
CA ARG A 76 -1.62 18.64 -41.52
C ARG A 76 -2.42 19.02 -40.28
N ASP A 77 -3.28 18.12 -39.79
CA ASP A 77 -4.05 18.37 -38.57
C ASP A 77 -3.15 18.53 -37.35
N LEU A 78 -2.15 17.66 -37.19
CA LEU A 78 -1.15 17.78 -36.15
C LEU A 78 -0.40 19.11 -36.24
N ARG A 79 -0.08 19.55 -37.47
CA ARG A 79 0.60 20.82 -37.68
C ARG A 79 -0.24 22.03 -37.25
N ARG A 80 -1.54 22.02 -37.55
CA ARG A 80 -2.48 23.06 -37.09
C ARG A 80 -2.50 23.15 -35.56
N LEU A 81 -2.61 22.01 -34.87
CA LEU A 81 -2.57 21.97 -33.39
C LEU A 81 -1.27 22.60 -32.86
N ILE A 82 -0.13 22.27 -33.47
CA ILE A 82 1.17 22.83 -33.07
C ILE A 82 1.23 24.34 -33.30
N ASP A 83 0.73 24.81 -34.43
CA ASP A 83 0.70 26.22 -34.79
C ASP A 83 -0.29 27.03 -33.92
N GLU A 84 -1.36 26.37 -33.40
CA GLU A 84 -2.32 26.89 -32.39
C GLU A 84 -1.73 26.87 -30.97
N GLY A 85 -0.50 26.39 -30.78
CA GLY A 85 0.15 26.33 -29.47
C GLY A 85 -0.20 25.11 -28.60
N THR A 86 -0.81 24.09 -29.21
CA THR A 86 -1.15 22.82 -28.52
C THR A 86 -0.14 21.73 -28.91
N ASP A 87 0.45 21.08 -27.93
CA ASP A 87 1.33 19.93 -28.16
C ASP A 87 0.52 18.63 -28.38
N PRO A 88 0.56 18.02 -29.58
CA PRO A 88 -0.19 16.78 -29.84
C PRO A 88 0.18 15.59 -28.95
N MET A 89 1.34 15.63 -28.29
CA MET A 89 1.79 14.60 -27.36
C MET A 89 1.52 14.92 -25.90
N GLU A 90 1.06 16.12 -25.57
CA GLU A 90 0.88 16.58 -24.18
C GLU A 90 -0.06 15.67 -23.37
N GLU A 91 -1.20 15.32 -23.95
CA GLU A 91 -2.16 14.43 -23.30
C GLU A 91 -1.55 13.04 -23.02
N ARG A 92 -0.80 12.50 -24.01
CA ARG A 92 -0.11 11.22 -23.88
C ARG A 92 1.00 11.26 -22.84
N ASP A 93 1.78 12.33 -22.80
CA ASP A 93 2.84 12.52 -21.83
C ASP A 93 2.26 12.71 -20.43
N THR A 94 1.20 13.52 -20.30
CA THR A 94 0.45 13.70 -19.04
C THR A 94 -0.10 12.37 -18.52
N LEU A 95 -0.70 11.55 -19.38
CA LEU A 95 -1.18 10.22 -19.00
C LEU A 95 -0.03 9.26 -18.63
N ARG A 96 1.12 9.39 -19.26
CA ARG A 96 2.31 8.58 -18.98
C ARG A 96 2.95 8.95 -17.66
N GLU A 97 2.98 10.23 -17.33
CA GLU A 97 3.54 10.79 -16.09
C GLU A 97 2.53 10.77 -14.92
N ALA A 98 1.25 10.56 -15.23
CA ALA A 98 0.21 10.51 -14.22
C ALA A 98 0.48 9.42 -13.17
N PRO A 99 0.37 9.75 -11.87
CA PRO A 99 0.74 8.84 -10.80
C PRO A 99 -0.16 7.60 -10.78
N ARG A 100 0.48 6.44 -10.61
CA ARG A 100 -0.18 5.16 -10.42
C ARG A 100 -0.42 4.90 -8.94
N PHE A 101 -1.27 3.93 -8.64
CA PHE A 101 -1.59 3.61 -7.26
C PHE A 101 -0.38 3.09 -6.47
N ASN A 102 0.58 2.42 -7.11
CA ASN A 102 1.83 2.05 -6.47
C ASN A 102 2.65 3.27 -6.03
N ASP A 103 2.71 4.33 -6.85
CA ASP A 103 3.39 5.58 -6.50
C ASP A 103 2.71 6.23 -5.29
N MET A 104 1.38 6.16 -5.23
CA MET A 104 0.60 6.64 -4.09
C MET A 104 0.87 5.82 -2.81
N ILE A 105 1.02 4.50 -2.92
CA ILE A 105 1.40 3.65 -1.78
C ILE A 105 2.79 4.04 -1.28
N GLU A 106 3.76 4.16 -2.17
CA GLU A 106 5.15 4.49 -1.82
C GLU A 106 5.22 5.85 -1.10
N ARG A 107 4.64 6.88 -1.69
CA ARG A 107 4.59 8.21 -1.10
C ARG A 107 3.88 8.22 0.25
N TYR A 108 2.75 7.52 0.38
CA TYR A 108 2.03 7.37 1.64
C TYR A 108 2.89 6.72 2.74
N LEU A 109 3.63 5.68 2.40
CA LEU A 109 4.49 4.98 3.36
C LEU A 109 5.68 5.83 3.82
N ILE A 110 6.20 6.68 2.95
CA ILE A 110 7.32 7.59 3.26
C ILE A 110 6.83 8.80 4.06
N GLU A 111 5.78 9.49 3.60
CA GLU A 111 5.39 10.78 4.17
C GLU A 111 4.43 10.66 5.36
N HIS A 112 3.49 9.68 5.33
CA HIS A 112 2.44 9.58 6.35
C HIS A 112 2.62 8.41 7.32
N ALA A 113 3.00 7.23 6.85
CA ALA A 113 3.10 6.06 7.73
C ALA A 113 4.17 6.23 8.81
N THR A 114 5.17 7.05 8.58
CA THR A 114 6.21 7.43 9.56
C THR A 114 5.67 8.20 10.77
N THR A 115 4.51 8.85 10.64
CA THR A 115 3.85 9.56 11.75
C THR A 115 3.00 8.63 12.63
N LEU A 116 2.82 7.38 12.20
CA LEU A 116 2.03 6.38 12.91
C LEU A 116 2.89 5.59 13.90
N THR A 117 2.21 4.84 14.80
CA THR A 117 2.92 3.85 15.60
C THR A 117 3.51 2.76 14.71
N PRO A 118 4.63 2.12 15.07
CA PRO A 118 5.26 1.06 14.28
C PRO A 118 4.31 -0.08 13.88
N LEU A 119 3.41 -0.46 14.79
CA LEU A 119 2.40 -1.50 14.53
C LEU A 119 1.38 -1.03 13.48
N SER A 120 0.86 0.19 13.62
CA SER A 120 -0.08 0.76 12.65
C SER A 120 0.56 0.93 11.27
N ALA A 121 1.80 1.40 11.20
CA ALA A 121 2.55 1.52 9.95
C ALA A 121 2.74 0.16 9.26
N SER A 122 3.08 -0.89 10.04
CA SER A 122 3.20 -2.26 9.56
C SER A 122 1.88 -2.82 9.02
N ASP A 123 0.77 -2.58 9.73
CA ASP A 123 -0.57 -2.99 9.30
C ASP A 123 -0.97 -2.28 8.01
N HIS A 124 -0.79 -0.95 7.91
CA HIS A 124 -1.07 -0.18 6.70
C HIS A 124 -0.26 -0.69 5.53
N LYS A 125 1.06 -0.88 5.70
CA LYS A 125 1.92 -1.48 4.68
C LYS A 125 1.41 -2.85 4.24
N SER A 126 1.06 -3.72 5.19
CA SER A 126 0.52 -5.05 4.89
C SER A 126 -0.80 -5.00 4.13
N PHE A 127 -1.74 -4.11 4.51
CA PHE A 127 -3.01 -3.94 3.81
C PHE A 127 -2.80 -3.46 2.38
N LEU A 128 -1.99 -2.43 2.21
CA LEU A 128 -1.75 -1.82 0.91
C LEU A 128 -1.02 -2.76 -0.04
N THR A 129 0.05 -3.41 0.41
CA THR A 129 0.86 -4.27 -0.46
C THR A 129 0.23 -5.63 -0.74
N LYS A 130 -0.52 -6.20 0.23
CA LYS A 130 -1.06 -7.57 0.09
C LYS A 130 -2.51 -7.61 -0.39
N LEU A 131 -3.31 -6.58 -0.11
CA LEU A 131 -4.74 -6.59 -0.40
C LEU A 131 -5.14 -5.60 -1.48
N VAL A 132 -4.44 -4.46 -1.63
CA VAL A 132 -4.83 -3.39 -2.55
C VAL A 132 -3.97 -3.38 -3.82
N ALA A 133 -2.64 -3.34 -3.69
CA ALA A 133 -1.71 -3.27 -4.82
C ALA A 133 -1.92 -4.38 -5.88
N PRO A 134 -2.27 -5.64 -5.53
CA PRO A 134 -2.55 -6.67 -6.54
C PRO A 134 -3.72 -6.35 -7.46
N HIS A 135 -4.62 -5.45 -7.07
CA HIS A 135 -5.81 -5.06 -7.83
C HIS A 135 -5.63 -3.72 -8.55
N TRP A 136 -4.94 -2.76 -7.92
CA TRP A 136 -4.89 -1.38 -8.39
C TRP A 136 -3.49 -0.84 -8.65
N GLY A 137 -2.42 -1.58 -8.34
CA GLY A 137 -1.06 -1.07 -8.37
C GLY A 137 -0.69 -0.32 -9.65
N ASN A 138 -1.13 -0.83 -10.81
CA ASN A 138 -0.85 -0.24 -12.11
C ASN A 138 -1.94 0.71 -12.64
N LYS A 139 -3.08 0.85 -11.94
CA LYS A 139 -4.13 1.82 -12.32
C LYS A 139 -3.67 3.23 -12.02
N LEU A 140 -4.07 4.19 -12.85
CA LEU A 140 -3.89 5.59 -12.53
C LEU A 140 -4.70 5.96 -11.28
N VAL A 141 -4.15 6.83 -10.44
CA VAL A 141 -4.83 7.29 -9.22
C VAL A 141 -6.18 7.93 -9.58
N THR A 142 -6.26 8.60 -10.72
CA THR A 142 -7.48 9.26 -11.24
C THR A 142 -8.56 8.30 -11.71
N GLU A 143 -8.20 7.08 -12.17
CA GLU A 143 -9.15 6.10 -12.72
C GLU A 143 -9.93 5.33 -11.66
N ILE A 144 -9.49 5.38 -10.38
CA ILE A 144 -10.14 4.63 -9.32
C ILE A 144 -11.47 5.29 -8.94
N THR A 145 -12.56 4.54 -9.09
CA THR A 145 -13.93 4.99 -8.85
C THR A 145 -14.45 4.56 -7.48
N PRO A 146 -15.55 5.16 -6.97
CA PRO A 146 -16.23 4.66 -5.77
C PRO A 146 -16.72 3.21 -5.91
N TYR A 147 -17.07 2.80 -7.13
CA TYR A 147 -17.43 1.41 -7.42
C TYR A 147 -16.23 0.47 -7.21
N ASP A 148 -15.04 0.84 -7.70
CA ASP A 148 -13.82 0.05 -7.48
C ASP A 148 -13.53 -0.13 -5.98
N VAL A 149 -13.66 0.95 -5.19
CA VAL A 149 -13.49 0.91 -3.73
C VAL A 149 -14.46 -0.08 -3.10
N THR A 150 -15.75 0.04 -3.40
CA THR A 150 -16.79 -0.86 -2.87
C THR A 150 -16.53 -2.31 -3.26
N LYS A 151 -16.20 -2.58 -4.52
CA LYS A 151 -15.87 -3.91 -5.04
C LYS A 151 -14.68 -4.53 -4.32
N LEU A 152 -13.60 -3.78 -4.14
CA LEU A 152 -12.42 -4.26 -3.43
C LEU A 152 -12.73 -4.55 -1.96
N LEU A 153 -13.41 -3.65 -1.28
CA LEU A 153 -13.79 -3.84 0.13
C LEU A 153 -14.73 -5.04 0.33
N ASN A 154 -15.60 -5.34 -0.65
CA ASN A 154 -16.42 -6.56 -0.62
C ASN A 154 -15.55 -7.82 -0.74
N LEU A 155 -14.61 -7.86 -1.68
CA LEU A 155 -13.67 -8.98 -1.83
C LEU A 155 -12.84 -9.22 -0.56
N ILE A 156 -12.42 -8.15 0.11
CA ILE A 156 -11.69 -8.26 1.39
C ILE A 156 -12.60 -8.80 2.49
N ALA A 157 -13.83 -8.29 2.60
CA ALA A 157 -14.79 -8.72 3.61
C ALA A 157 -15.15 -10.22 3.49
N GLU A 158 -15.27 -10.71 2.26
CA GLU A 158 -15.51 -12.11 1.95
C GLU A 158 -14.26 -13.01 2.12
N GLY A 159 -13.11 -12.42 2.48
CA GLY A 159 -11.84 -13.15 2.56
C GLY A 159 -11.27 -13.58 1.20
N ARG A 160 -11.77 -13.01 0.10
CA ARG A 160 -11.44 -13.38 -1.30
C ARG A 160 -10.35 -12.50 -1.93
N ALA A 161 -9.94 -11.41 -1.28
CA ALA A 161 -8.83 -10.59 -1.75
C ALA A 161 -7.51 -11.38 -1.69
N ARG A 162 -6.77 -11.40 -2.78
CA ARG A 162 -5.57 -12.26 -2.95
C ARG A 162 -4.32 -11.57 -2.42
N PRO A 163 -3.44 -12.29 -1.71
CA PRO A 163 -2.04 -11.92 -1.58
C PRO A 163 -1.32 -12.08 -2.93
N SER A 164 -0.41 -11.18 -3.27
CA SER A 164 0.27 -11.10 -4.58
C SER A 164 1.10 -12.33 -5.03
N LYS A 165 1.32 -13.33 -4.17
CA LYS A 165 2.23 -14.47 -4.41
C LYS A 165 1.58 -15.86 -4.50
N MET A 166 0.27 -15.97 -4.77
CA MET A 166 -0.36 -17.30 -4.90
C MET A 166 -0.39 -17.84 -6.34
N LYS A 167 0.21 -19.01 -6.54
CA LYS A 167 0.13 -19.77 -7.79
C LYS A 167 -1.32 -20.14 -8.16
N PRO A 168 -1.69 -20.15 -9.47
CA PRO A 168 -3.07 -20.36 -9.96
C PRO A 168 -3.76 -21.64 -9.46
N ASN A 169 -3.01 -22.74 -9.37
CA ASN A 169 -3.57 -24.08 -9.19
C ASN A 169 -4.07 -24.40 -7.77
N ASN A 170 -3.69 -23.61 -6.77
CA ASN A 170 -4.17 -23.78 -5.38
C ASN A 170 -5.31 -22.81 -5.00
N ARG A 171 -5.86 -22.13 -5.97
CA ARG A 171 -6.80 -21.02 -5.82
C ARG A 171 -8.16 -21.43 -5.22
N ALA A 172 -8.81 -22.39 -5.85
CA ALA A 172 -10.18 -22.79 -5.50
C ALA A 172 -10.24 -23.45 -4.11
N ARG A 173 -9.28 -24.34 -3.81
CA ARG A 173 -9.23 -25.09 -2.55
C ARG A 173 -8.93 -24.22 -1.33
N LYS A 174 -8.16 -23.13 -1.49
CA LYS A 174 -7.83 -22.20 -0.39
C LYS A 174 -8.85 -21.08 -0.20
N LEU A 175 -9.76 -20.86 -1.17
CA LEU A 175 -10.85 -19.89 -1.07
C LEU A 175 -12.08 -20.50 -0.36
N GLN A 176 -12.29 -21.81 -0.49
CA GLN A 176 -13.29 -22.55 0.29
C GLN A 176 -12.79 -22.67 1.72
N GLY A 177 -13.42 -21.93 2.64
CA GLY A 177 -13.11 -21.99 4.09
C GLY A 177 -12.39 -20.77 4.68
N ARG A 178 -12.14 -19.71 3.93
CA ARG A 178 -11.68 -18.46 4.55
C ARG A 178 -12.85 -17.78 5.28
N LYS A 179 -12.65 -17.55 6.57
CA LYS A 179 -13.62 -16.80 7.38
C LYS A 179 -13.76 -15.38 6.84
N PRO A 180 -14.98 -14.82 6.78
CA PRO A 180 -15.21 -13.43 6.46
C PRO A 180 -14.37 -12.49 7.34
N THR A 181 -13.88 -11.40 6.76
CA THR A 181 -13.05 -10.42 7.47
C THR A 181 -13.61 -8.99 7.34
N PRO A 182 -14.85 -8.72 7.79
CA PRO A 182 -15.51 -7.43 7.65
C PRO A 182 -14.75 -6.31 8.36
N VAL A 183 -14.21 -6.56 9.55
CA VAL A 183 -13.39 -5.61 10.32
C VAL A 183 -12.15 -5.19 9.53
N ARG A 184 -11.47 -6.15 8.87
CA ARG A 184 -10.30 -5.84 8.02
C ARG A 184 -10.68 -4.96 6.84
N ALA A 185 -11.82 -5.22 6.20
CA ALA A 185 -12.32 -4.39 5.11
C ALA A 185 -12.60 -2.95 5.59
N ASN A 186 -13.17 -2.77 6.78
CA ASN A 186 -13.37 -1.45 7.37
C ASN A 186 -12.02 -0.72 7.58
N ARG A 187 -11.01 -1.42 8.12
CA ARG A 187 -9.67 -0.82 8.32
C ARG A 187 -9.00 -0.43 7.00
N VAL A 188 -9.10 -1.29 5.99
CA VAL A 188 -8.58 -0.95 4.64
C VAL A 188 -9.32 0.25 4.06
N GLY A 189 -10.65 0.33 4.21
CA GLY A 189 -11.45 1.48 3.77
C GLY A 189 -11.02 2.79 4.44
N GLU A 190 -10.72 2.77 5.75
CA GLU A 190 -10.20 3.94 6.48
C GLU A 190 -8.82 4.37 5.94
N VAL A 191 -7.93 3.41 5.68
CA VAL A 191 -6.61 3.70 5.10
C VAL A 191 -6.75 4.29 3.70
N LEU A 192 -7.57 3.70 2.84
CA LEU A 192 -7.84 4.21 1.49
C LEU A 192 -8.43 5.63 1.53
N ARG A 193 -9.40 5.88 2.42
CA ARG A 193 -9.99 7.21 2.60
C ARG A 193 -8.92 8.25 2.98
N LYS A 194 -8.01 7.91 3.89
CA LYS A 194 -6.89 8.80 4.26
C LYS A 194 -5.95 9.03 3.08
N MET A 195 -5.57 7.97 2.35
CA MET A 195 -4.69 8.05 1.19
C MET A 195 -5.25 8.95 0.09
N PHE A 196 -6.53 8.80 -0.26
CA PHE A 196 -7.16 9.64 -1.28
C PHE A 196 -7.30 11.11 -0.83
N ASN A 197 -7.48 11.38 0.47
CA ASN A 197 -7.41 12.75 0.98
C ASN A 197 -6.01 13.35 0.80
N LEU A 198 -4.95 12.56 1.02
CA LEU A 198 -3.58 12.99 0.75
C LEU A 198 -3.34 13.17 -0.75
N ALA A 199 -3.89 12.30 -1.60
CA ALA A 199 -3.79 12.45 -3.05
C ALA A 199 -4.42 13.76 -3.55
N ILE A 200 -5.49 14.25 -2.92
CA ILE A 200 -6.06 15.58 -3.19
C ILE A 200 -5.06 16.67 -2.76
N GLN A 201 -4.47 16.58 -1.57
CA GLN A 201 -3.45 17.54 -1.10
C GLN A 201 -2.20 17.57 -1.99
N TRP A 202 -1.84 16.44 -2.57
CA TRP A 202 -0.73 16.31 -3.51
C TRP A 202 -1.06 16.81 -4.93
N GLY A 203 -2.31 17.19 -5.20
CA GLY A 203 -2.75 17.61 -6.53
C GLY A 203 -2.94 16.47 -7.53
N TRP A 204 -2.95 15.21 -7.07
CA TRP A 204 -3.08 14.03 -7.94
C TRP A 204 -4.52 13.71 -8.32
N ARG A 205 -5.49 14.23 -7.59
CA ARG A 205 -6.92 14.17 -7.92
C ARG A 205 -7.71 15.26 -7.20
N THR A 206 -8.93 15.48 -7.67
CA THR A 206 -9.85 16.52 -7.13
C THR A 206 -10.86 16.00 -6.12
N ASN A 207 -11.11 14.68 -6.09
CA ASN A 207 -12.13 14.08 -5.23
C ASN A 207 -11.61 12.80 -4.55
N ASN A 208 -12.31 12.36 -3.50
CA ASN A 208 -11.97 11.12 -2.79
C ASN A 208 -13.00 10.03 -3.09
N PRO A 209 -12.65 8.97 -3.85
CA PRO A 209 -13.58 7.88 -4.17
C PRO A 209 -13.92 7.00 -2.97
N ALA A 210 -13.15 7.09 -1.89
CA ALA A 210 -13.41 6.34 -0.65
C ALA A 210 -14.15 7.19 0.41
N ALA A 211 -14.56 8.43 0.12
CA ALA A 211 -15.21 9.29 1.11
C ALA A 211 -16.52 8.69 1.64
N GLY A 212 -17.33 8.13 0.76
CA GLY A 212 -18.66 7.61 1.07
C GLY A 212 -18.74 6.11 1.36
N PHE A 213 -17.60 5.40 1.58
CA PHE A 213 -17.68 3.98 1.88
C PHE A 213 -18.43 3.74 3.21
N LYS A 214 -19.36 2.77 3.20
CA LYS A 214 -20.10 2.39 4.41
C LYS A 214 -19.33 1.31 5.16
N LYS A 215 -19.08 1.53 6.45
CA LYS A 215 -18.50 0.52 7.34
C LYS A 215 -19.50 -0.63 7.52
N ARG A 216 -18.96 -1.82 7.54
CA ARG A 216 -19.71 -3.04 7.90
C ARG A 216 -19.87 -3.09 9.40
N VAL A 217 -20.96 -3.68 9.84
CA VAL A 217 -21.22 -3.92 11.27
C VAL A 217 -20.09 -4.76 11.87
N GLU A 218 -19.53 -4.28 12.97
CA GLU A 218 -18.53 -4.98 13.76
C GLU A 218 -19.21 -5.49 15.03
N THR A 219 -19.36 -6.80 15.15
CA THR A 219 -19.90 -7.41 16.37
C THR A 219 -18.80 -7.47 17.42
N ALA A 220 -19.03 -6.84 18.56
CA ALA A 220 -18.13 -6.94 19.70
C ALA A 220 -18.10 -8.39 20.23
N ARG A 221 -16.98 -8.76 20.84
CA ARG A 221 -16.91 -10.04 21.55
C ARG A 221 -17.54 -9.84 22.93
N GLU A 222 -18.59 -10.62 23.20
CA GLU A 222 -19.38 -10.52 24.45
C GLU A 222 -19.06 -11.65 25.44
N ARG A 223 -18.03 -12.48 25.12
CA ARG A 223 -17.66 -13.56 26.00
C ARG A 223 -16.77 -13.07 27.14
N PHE A 224 -17.24 -13.25 28.36
CA PHE A 224 -16.50 -13.09 29.60
C PHE A 224 -16.24 -14.44 30.23
N LEU A 225 -15.18 -14.55 31.04
CA LEU A 225 -14.94 -15.76 31.83
C LEU A 225 -15.95 -15.83 33.00
N SER A 226 -16.53 -17.01 33.25
CA SER A 226 -17.30 -17.26 34.47
C SER A 226 -16.39 -17.35 35.69
N HIS A 227 -16.95 -17.27 36.89
CA HIS A 227 -16.18 -17.42 38.13
C HIS A 227 -15.48 -18.79 38.19
N GLU A 228 -16.12 -19.84 37.73
CA GLU A 228 -15.53 -21.17 37.67
C GLU A 228 -14.39 -21.26 36.65
N GLU A 229 -14.51 -20.58 35.51
CA GLU A 229 -13.45 -20.52 34.52
C GLU A 229 -12.26 -19.72 35.05
N ILE A 230 -12.50 -18.67 35.84
CA ILE A 230 -11.43 -17.88 36.51
C ILE A 230 -10.73 -18.77 37.55
N GLY A 231 -11.48 -19.56 38.36
CA GLY A 231 -10.91 -20.50 39.31
C GLY A 231 -9.99 -21.52 38.64
N ARG A 232 -10.48 -22.20 37.60
CA ARG A 232 -9.67 -23.16 36.83
C ARG A 232 -8.43 -22.52 36.21
N LEU A 233 -8.57 -21.28 35.70
CA LEU A 233 -7.43 -20.54 35.16
C LEU A 233 -6.38 -20.25 36.25
N ALA A 234 -6.80 -19.87 37.46
CA ALA A 234 -5.90 -19.62 38.57
C ALA A 234 -5.09 -20.89 38.95
N GLU A 235 -5.75 -22.05 39.08
CA GLU A 235 -5.09 -23.34 39.32
C GLU A 235 -4.06 -23.70 38.25
N VAL A 236 -4.42 -23.52 36.96
CA VAL A 236 -3.49 -23.77 35.85
C VAL A 236 -2.28 -22.80 35.88
N LEU A 237 -2.51 -21.55 36.26
CA LEU A 237 -1.42 -20.58 36.38
C LEU A 237 -0.49 -20.88 37.55
N ASP A 238 -1.00 -21.51 38.64
CA ASP A 238 -0.19 -21.93 39.80
C ASP A 238 0.78 -23.05 39.43
N SER A 239 0.31 -24.00 38.63
CA SER A 239 1.11 -25.15 38.16
C SER A 239 1.82 -24.94 36.84
N ALA A 240 1.74 -23.73 36.23
CA ALA A 240 2.31 -23.47 34.92
C ALA A 240 3.85 -23.53 34.94
N GLU A 241 4.42 -24.21 33.94
CA GLU A 241 5.87 -24.35 33.76
C GLU A 241 6.54 -22.96 33.49
N ASP A 242 5.89 -22.13 32.66
CA ASP A 242 6.32 -20.75 32.42
C ASP A 242 5.67 -19.78 33.42
N GLN A 243 6.31 -19.65 34.59
CA GLN A 243 5.87 -18.72 35.63
C GLN A 243 5.99 -17.24 35.23
N ARG A 244 6.79 -16.92 34.20
CA ARG A 244 6.84 -15.57 33.60
C ARG A 244 5.52 -15.27 32.88
N ALA A 245 5.07 -16.19 32.04
CA ALA A 245 3.79 -16.07 31.34
C ALA A 245 2.61 -16.05 32.33
N ALA A 246 2.61 -16.93 33.31
CA ALA A 246 1.59 -16.98 34.37
C ALA A 246 1.50 -15.65 35.13
N SER A 247 2.63 -15.07 35.53
CA SER A 247 2.70 -13.77 36.21
C SER A 247 2.12 -12.63 35.36
N ILE A 248 2.40 -12.60 34.06
CA ILE A 248 1.85 -11.60 33.14
C ILE A 248 0.32 -11.72 33.11
N ILE A 249 -0.21 -12.94 32.98
CA ILE A 249 -1.66 -13.19 32.92
C ILE A 249 -2.32 -12.77 34.24
N ARG A 250 -1.73 -13.13 35.39
CA ARG A 250 -2.25 -12.73 36.72
C ARG A 250 -2.31 -11.21 36.87
N ILE A 251 -1.24 -10.49 36.51
CA ILE A 251 -1.26 -9.02 36.57
C ILE A 251 -2.34 -8.45 35.66
N CYS A 252 -2.53 -9.00 34.43
CA CYS A 252 -3.62 -8.59 33.56
C CYS A 252 -4.99 -8.79 34.22
N MET A 253 -5.23 -9.93 34.86
CA MET A 253 -6.50 -10.26 35.53
C MET A 253 -6.75 -9.33 36.72
N LEU A 254 -5.75 -9.13 37.57
CA LEU A 254 -5.88 -8.36 38.82
C LEU A 254 -5.94 -6.84 38.59
N THR A 255 -5.43 -6.34 37.46
CA THR A 255 -5.35 -4.90 37.20
C THR A 255 -6.23 -4.43 36.04
N GLY A 256 -6.82 -5.34 35.27
CA GLY A 256 -7.53 -5.02 34.01
C GLY A 256 -6.62 -4.42 32.92
N SER A 257 -5.30 -4.54 33.08
CA SER A 257 -4.34 -3.95 32.16
C SER A 257 -4.19 -4.76 30.88
N ARG A 258 -3.86 -4.07 29.79
CA ARG A 258 -3.60 -4.75 28.52
C ARG A 258 -2.31 -5.56 28.60
N VAL A 259 -2.33 -6.75 27.98
CA VAL A 259 -1.15 -7.63 27.97
C VAL A 259 0.13 -6.95 27.45
N GLY A 260 0.00 -6.03 26.48
CA GLY A 260 1.11 -5.26 25.97
C GLY A 260 1.70 -4.27 27.00
N GLU A 261 0.86 -3.68 27.84
CA GLU A 261 1.28 -2.79 28.92
C GLU A 261 2.02 -3.57 30.01
N VAL A 262 1.49 -4.74 30.41
CA VAL A 262 2.12 -5.60 31.42
C VAL A 262 3.46 -6.16 30.94
N ARG A 263 3.55 -6.62 29.68
CA ARG A 263 4.82 -7.13 29.12
C ARG A 263 5.94 -6.08 29.08
N GLN A 264 5.57 -4.80 28.92
CA GLN A 264 6.50 -3.67 28.87
C GLN A 264 6.63 -2.94 30.20
N ALA A 265 6.16 -3.55 31.30
CA ALA A 265 6.27 -2.97 32.62
C ALA A 265 7.73 -2.96 33.11
N GLN A 266 8.13 -1.86 33.73
CA GLN A 266 9.44 -1.69 34.35
C GLN A 266 9.27 -1.62 35.87
N PHE A 267 10.28 -2.09 36.61
CA PHE A 267 10.25 -2.07 38.07
C PHE A 267 10.03 -0.68 38.65
N GLU A 268 10.67 0.35 38.11
CA GLU A 268 10.55 1.75 38.53
C GLU A 268 9.13 2.33 38.48
N GLN A 269 8.24 1.70 37.68
CA GLN A 269 6.86 2.14 37.55
C GLN A 269 5.98 1.73 38.72
N PHE A 270 6.45 0.81 39.58
CA PHE A 270 5.69 0.30 40.71
C PHE A 270 6.15 0.97 42.03
N ASN A 271 5.23 1.71 42.63
CA ASN A 271 5.39 2.14 44.03
C ASN A 271 4.65 1.15 44.92
N LEU A 272 5.40 0.22 45.52
CA LEU A 272 4.83 -0.86 46.34
C LEU A 272 4.35 -0.39 47.73
N GLU A 273 4.83 0.76 48.19
CA GLU A 273 4.39 1.35 49.47
C GLU A 273 3.02 2.03 49.31
N LEU A 274 2.86 2.78 48.22
CA LEU A 274 1.58 3.42 47.91
C LEU A 274 0.60 2.48 47.22
N GLY A 275 1.00 1.27 46.82
CA GLY A 275 0.15 0.32 46.11
C GLY A 275 -0.26 0.84 44.72
N ILE A 276 0.65 1.49 43.99
CA ILE A 276 0.34 2.14 42.72
C ILE A 276 1.32 1.68 41.61
N TRP A 277 0.78 1.32 40.43
CA TRP A 277 1.53 1.17 39.20
C TRP A 277 1.28 2.36 38.28
N SER A 278 2.30 3.17 38.01
CA SER A 278 2.28 4.36 37.16
C SER A 278 2.75 4.00 35.75
N LYS A 279 1.82 3.88 34.81
CA LYS A 279 2.13 3.58 33.39
C LYS A 279 2.53 4.87 32.67
N PRO A 280 3.69 4.93 31.99
CA PRO A 280 4.11 6.10 31.23
C PRO A 280 3.15 6.45 30.08
N ALA A 281 3.03 7.72 29.75
CA ALA A 281 2.21 8.21 28.65
C ALA A 281 2.56 7.54 27.30
N ALA A 282 3.83 7.23 27.05
CA ALA A 282 4.31 6.60 25.84
C ALA A 282 3.77 5.18 25.62
N THR A 283 3.45 4.45 26.70
CA THR A 283 2.95 3.06 26.62
C THR A 283 1.43 2.96 26.60
N THR A 284 0.72 4.06 26.88
CA THR A 284 -0.74 4.08 26.94
C THR A 284 -1.34 4.52 25.61
N LYS A 285 -2.50 3.93 25.23
CA LYS A 285 -3.20 4.30 23.99
C LYS A 285 -3.63 5.77 23.94
N GLN A 286 -3.89 6.38 25.11
CA GLN A 286 -4.32 7.77 25.22
C GLN A 286 -3.14 8.76 25.35
N ARG A 287 -1.89 8.28 25.38
CA ARG A 287 -0.69 9.09 25.60
C ARG A 287 -0.76 9.96 26.88
N LYS A 288 -1.41 9.43 27.92
CA LYS A 288 -1.49 10.05 29.24
C LYS A 288 -0.95 9.09 30.30
N ILE A 289 -0.33 9.61 31.34
CA ILE A 289 0.08 8.80 32.50
C ILE A 289 -1.18 8.18 33.10
N HIS A 290 -1.15 6.86 33.30
CA HIS A 290 -2.26 6.11 33.87
C HIS A 290 -1.80 5.42 35.14
N ARG A 291 -2.37 5.81 36.29
CA ARG A 291 -2.10 5.22 37.61
C ARG A 291 -3.14 4.13 37.88
N VAL A 292 -2.65 2.95 38.18
CA VAL A 292 -3.48 1.76 38.50
C VAL A 292 -3.19 1.34 39.92
N PRO A 293 -4.18 1.26 40.81
CA PRO A 293 -4.00 0.66 42.12
C PRO A 293 -3.66 -0.83 41.96
N ILE A 294 -2.75 -1.33 42.75
CA ILE A 294 -2.33 -2.72 42.77
C ILE A 294 -2.67 -3.40 44.09
N SER A 295 -3.12 -4.64 44.02
CA SER A 295 -3.37 -5.48 45.21
C SER A 295 -2.05 -5.98 45.83
N ALA A 296 -2.17 -6.53 47.03
CA ALA A 296 -1.07 -7.23 47.71
C ALA A 296 -0.48 -8.36 46.82
N ASP A 297 -1.33 -9.07 46.08
CA ASP A 297 -0.90 -10.16 45.17
C ASP A 297 -0.03 -9.64 44.03
N VAL A 298 -0.43 -8.52 43.42
CA VAL A 298 0.40 -7.91 42.37
C VAL A 298 1.72 -7.44 42.94
N ALA A 299 1.73 -6.83 44.16
CA ALA A 299 2.96 -6.43 44.83
C ALA A 299 3.85 -7.64 45.14
N ALA A 300 3.26 -8.78 45.56
CA ALA A 300 4.00 -10.03 45.78
C ALA A 300 4.65 -10.54 44.48
N ILE A 301 3.92 -10.54 43.35
CA ILE A 301 4.45 -10.92 42.06
C ILE A 301 5.64 -10.00 41.68
N VAL A 302 5.51 -8.69 41.85
CA VAL A 302 6.60 -7.74 41.54
C VAL A 302 7.85 -8.00 42.39
N ARG A 303 7.69 -8.24 43.72
CA ARG A 303 8.79 -8.62 44.60
C ARG A 303 9.45 -9.94 44.19
N GLN A 304 8.64 -10.97 43.89
CA GLN A 304 9.18 -12.25 43.46
C GLN A 304 9.96 -12.11 42.15
N ARG A 305 9.44 -11.31 41.20
CA ARG A 305 10.16 -11.06 39.94
C ARG A 305 11.50 -10.34 40.18
N ALA A 306 11.57 -9.43 41.14
CA ALA A 306 12.82 -8.74 41.51
C ALA A 306 13.91 -9.69 42.04
N LEU A 307 13.53 -10.85 42.58
CA LEU A 307 14.49 -11.87 43.05
C LEU A 307 15.08 -12.71 41.88
N VAL A 308 14.33 -12.91 40.80
CA VAL A 308 14.73 -13.81 39.69
C VAL A 308 15.24 -13.06 38.45
N VAL A 309 14.93 -11.77 38.32
CA VAL A 309 15.43 -10.95 37.23
C VAL A 309 16.83 -10.44 37.56
N PRO A 310 17.79 -10.53 36.61
CA PRO A 310 19.16 -10.03 36.85
C PRO A 310 19.18 -8.56 37.30
N LYS A 311 20.00 -8.24 38.29
CA LYS A 311 20.19 -6.85 38.80
C LYS A 311 20.59 -5.93 37.65
N GLY A 312 19.96 -4.75 37.58
CA GLY A 312 20.20 -3.75 36.55
C GLY A 312 19.30 -3.90 35.31
N ASN A 313 18.52 -4.97 35.20
CA ASN A 313 17.53 -5.09 34.13
C ASN A 313 16.26 -4.28 34.51
N PRO A 314 15.84 -3.30 33.69
CA PRO A 314 14.71 -2.45 34.06
C PRO A 314 13.35 -3.18 33.93
N TRP A 315 13.26 -4.23 33.11
CA TRP A 315 12.00 -4.88 32.75
C TRP A 315 11.53 -5.89 33.81
N LEU A 316 10.29 -5.78 34.23
CA LEU A 316 9.64 -6.77 35.08
C LEU A 316 9.60 -8.16 34.40
N PHE A 317 9.46 -8.16 33.07
CA PHE A 317 9.44 -9.35 32.21
C PHE A 317 10.45 -9.21 31.08
N PRO A 318 11.75 -9.47 31.32
CA PRO A 318 12.77 -9.43 30.28
C PRO A 318 12.53 -10.48 29.22
N GLY A 319 12.81 -10.12 27.96
CA GLY A 319 12.77 -11.01 26.82
C GLY A 319 14.05 -11.78 26.59
N ASP A 320 14.06 -12.59 25.54
CA ASP A 320 15.23 -13.37 25.13
C ASP A 320 16.35 -12.48 24.53
N VAL A 321 16.04 -11.26 24.13
CA VAL A 321 17.00 -10.27 23.63
C VAL A 321 17.39 -9.35 24.78
N PRO A 322 18.70 -9.23 25.12
CA PRO A 322 19.17 -8.35 26.20
C PRO A 322 18.64 -6.91 26.05
N GLY A 323 18.19 -6.32 27.16
CA GLY A 323 17.66 -4.95 27.17
C GLY A 323 16.26 -4.77 26.59
N GLN A 324 15.60 -5.83 26.15
CA GLN A 324 14.22 -5.77 25.64
C GLN A 324 13.24 -6.56 26.49
N PRO A 325 11.96 -6.12 26.57
CA PRO A 325 10.92 -6.89 27.24
C PRO A 325 10.50 -8.10 26.42
N VAL A 326 9.80 -9.02 27.04
CA VAL A 326 9.23 -10.21 26.37
C VAL A 326 8.27 -9.80 25.24
N LYS A 327 8.49 -10.33 24.02
CA LYS A 327 7.68 -9.98 22.83
C LYS A 327 6.35 -10.71 22.77
N GLU A 328 6.32 -11.97 23.16
CA GLU A 328 5.13 -12.82 23.09
C GLU A 328 5.07 -13.75 24.29
N ILE A 329 3.87 -14.05 24.72
CA ILE A 329 3.61 -15.16 25.63
C ILE A 329 3.43 -16.38 24.72
N ARG A 330 4.39 -17.30 24.73
CA ARG A 330 4.28 -18.53 23.94
C ARG A 330 3.26 -19.46 24.60
N ARG A 331 2.49 -20.14 23.76
CA ARG A 331 1.62 -21.24 24.18
C ARG A 331 2.44 -22.46 24.45
#